data_42c69f5cc3bdfa39a60fdc8144526f61
#
_entry.id   42c69f5cc3bdfa39a60fdc8144526f61
#
_cell.length_a   1.000
_cell.length_b   1.000
_cell.length_c   1.000
_cell.angle_alpha   90.00
_cell.angle_beta   90.00
_cell.angle_gamma   90.00
#
_symmetry.space_group_name_H-M   'P 1'
#
loop_
_entity.id
_entity.type
_entity.pdbx_description
1 polymer ?
#
loop_
_entity_poly.entity_id
_entity_poly.type
_entity_poly.pdbx_seq_one_letter_code
_entity_poly.pdbx_strand_id
1 'polypeptide(L)'
;KKFDVELKIHEMRKWARINLADSIKAEKVGSFTNRERVKGSIIFKINDTFSCSLNVTIRSHGDQTNHRQGRGLPSLNVRILDGHIFGIVDFILVKPSTRHYDNEIFATVLMQEIGFLAPRTASVNLSFGSIEQKYIFQEKIVKEFLENFNKREGAIFEGDERYMWSYWEQNNKYGNAAIKNQLAKQTNSKWSVKSNNHLIIANKALTNLNIIYL
;
A
#
# COMPACT_ATOMS: atom_id res chain seq x y z
N LYS A 1 -4.33 14.30 12.43
CA LYS A 1 -3.16 15.21 12.45
C LYS A 1 -2.65 15.33 11.03
N LYS A 2 -2.37 16.55 10.58
CA LYS A 2 -1.67 16.80 9.31
C LYS A 2 -0.20 16.89 9.62
N PHE A 3 0.65 16.30 8.78
CA PHE A 3 2.08 16.49 8.79
C PHE A 3 2.58 16.61 7.36
N ASP A 4 3.70 17.30 7.19
CA ASP A 4 4.29 17.53 5.89
C ASP A 4 5.40 16.50 5.64
N VAL A 5 5.50 16.09 4.39
CA VAL A 5 6.47 15.08 3.94
C VAL A 5 7.25 15.65 2.78
N GLU A 6 8.56 15.68 2.89
CA GLU A 6 9.45 16.03 1.79
C GLU A 6 10.14 14.77 1.28
N LEU A 7 10.02 14.50 -0.02
CA LEU A 7 10.59 13.33 -0.67
C LEU A 7 11.72 13.74 -1.61
N LYS A 8 12.84 13.02 -1.52
CA LYS A 8 13.95 13.16 -2.44
C LYS A 8 14.31 11.80 -3.03
N ILE A 9 14.27 11.68 -4.35
CA ILE A 9 14.67 10.47 -5.07
C ILE A 9 16.12 10.64 -5.51
N HIS A 10 17.02 9.74 -5.08
CA HIS A 10 18.43 9.82 -5.39
C HIS A 10 18.74 9.26 -6.79
N GLU A 11 18.01 8.23 -7.23
CA GLU A 11 18.20 7.56 -8.50
C GLU A 11 17.20 8.05 -9.57
N MET A 12 17.17 9.37 -9.83
CA MET A 12 16.17 10.00 -10.72
C MET A 12 16.13 9.41 -12.14
N ARG A 13 17.29 9.08 -12.74
CA ARG A 13 17.34 8.49 -14.09
C ARG A 13 16.67 7.11 -14.10
N LYS A 14 16.93 6.30 -13.09
CA LYS A 14 16.32 4.98 -12.92
C LYS A 14 14.81 5.12 -12.68
N TRP A 15 14.40 6.04 -11.82
CA TRP A 15 13.00 6.34 -11.54
C TRP A 15 12.24 6.75 -12.82
N ALA A 16 12.80 7.66 -13.62
CA ALA A 16 12.19 8.11 -14.87
C ALA A 16 12.03 6.96 -15.87
N ARG A 17 13.07 6.12 -16.05
CA ARG A 17 13.02 4.94 -16.93
C ARG A 17 11.93 3.95 -16.51
N ILE A 18 11.81 3.64 -15.22
CA ILE A 18 10.80 2.73 -14.68
C ILE A 18 9.40 3.28 -14.95
N ASN A 19 9.16 4.56 -14.63
CA ASN A 19 7.84 5.15 -14.81
C ASN A 19 7.46 5.31 -16.28
N LEU A 20 8.41 5.59 -17.18
CA LEU A 20 8.16 5.62 -18.61
C LEU A 20 7.78 4.24 -19.13
N ALA A 21 8.53 3.20 -18.77
CA ALA A 21 8.22 1.82 -19.16
C ALA A 21 6.84 1.37 -18.66
N ASP A 22 6.50 1.74 -17.44
CA ASP A 22 5.18 1.47 -16.85
C ASP A 22 4.06 2.26 -17.57
N SER A 23 4.30 3.50 -17.98
CA SER A 23 3.32 4.30 -18.73
C SER A 23 3.02 3.73 -20.10
N ILE A 24 4.03 3.22 -20.80
CA ILE A 24 3.87 2.55 -22.11
C ILE A 24 3.06 1.25 -21.98
N LYS A 25 3.23 0.54 -20.87
CA LYS A 25 2.49 -0.71 -20.58
C LYS A 25 1.09 -0.47 -20.01
N ALA A 26 0.80 0.75 -19.57
CA ALA A 26 -0.44 1.11 -18.86
C ALA A 26 -1.71 1.02 -19.72
N GLU A 27 -1.61 0.78 -21.01
CA GLU A 27 -2.77 0.53 -21.88
C GLU A 27 -3.47 -0.80 -21.57
N LYS A 28 -2.83 -1.67 -20.78
CA LYS A 28 -3.43 -2.95 -20.32
C LYS A 28 -3.54 -2.95 -18.81
N VAL A 29 -4.76 -2.94 -18.28
CA VAL A 29 -5.04 -3.08 -16.85
C VAL A 29 -4.39 -4.37 -16.32
N GLY A 30 -3.84 -4.32 -15.11
CA GLY A 30 -3.20 -5.47 -14.47
C GLY A 30 -1.77 -5.77 -14.90
N SER A 31 -1.19 -5.04 -15.84
CA SER A 31 0.16 -5.34 -16.38
C SER A 31 1.31 -4.60 -15.69
N PHE A 32 1.08 -3.89 -14.59
CA PHE A 32 2.14 -3.21 -13.84
C PHE A 32 3.01 -4.18 -13.06
N THR A 33 3.91 -4.82 -13.75
CA THR A 33 4.77 -5.87 -13.18
C THR A 33 6.10 -5.35 -12.64
N ASN A 34 6.46 -4.10 -12.94
CA ASN A 34 7.75 -3.59 -12.48
C ASN A 34 7.71 -3.22 -11.00
N ARG A 35 8.20 -4.12 -10.16
CA ARG A 35 8.31 -3.95 -8.71
C ARG A 35 9.68 -3.40 -8.27
N GLU A 36 10.46 -2.91 -9.23
CA GLU A 36 11.78 -2.36 -8.97
C GLU A 36 11.69 -1.13 -8.07
N ARG A 37 12.63 -1.02 -7.13
CA ARG A 37 12.71 0.09 -6.19
C ARG A 37 13.89 0.98 -6.50
N VAL A 38 13.74 2.26 -6.19
CA VAL A 38 14.82 3.25 -6.23
C VAL A 38 15.13 3.75 -4.82
N LYS A 39 16.36 4.18 -4.60
CA LYS A 39 16.79 4.78 -3.34
C LYS A 39 16.37 6.25 -3.28
N GLY A 40 16.07 6.71 -2.06
CA GLY A 40 15.71 8.08 -1.76
C GLY A 40 15.83 8.39 -0.28
N SER A 41 15.46 9.60 0.09
CA SER A 41 15.29 10.02 1.47
C SER A 41 13.94 10.70 1.63
N ILE A 42 13.38 10.60 2.83
CA ILE A 42 12.13 11.22 3.20
C ILE A 42 12.31 12.01 4.49
N ILE A 43 11.75 13.21 4.54
CA ILE A 43 11.74 14.05 5.73
C ILE A 43 10.30 14.20 6.17
N PHE A 44 10.00 13.79 7.39
CA PHE A 44 8.73 14.04 8.05
C PHE A 44 8.86 15.32 8.89
N LYS A 45 8.01 16.29 8.62
CA LYS A 45 7.87 17.53 9.39
C LYS A 45 6.55 17.45 10.19
N ILE A 46 6.66 17.23 11.50
CA ILE A 46 5.49 17.01 12.36
C ILE A 46 4.98 18.35 12.89
N ASN A 47 5.90 19.27 13.12
CA ASN A 47 5.67 20.68 13.46
C ASN A 47 6.92 21.47 13.10
N ASP A 48 6.93 22.76 13.37
CA ASP A 48 8.05 23.66 13.03
C ASP A 48 9.37 23.30 13.74
N THR A 49 9.31 22.52 14.82
CA THR A 49 10.46 22.17 15.66
C THR A 49 10.95 20.74 15.50
N PHE A 50 10.11 19.84 14.99
CA PHE A 50 10.46 18.42 14.87
C PHE A 50 10.44 17.97 13.41
N SER A 51 11.60 17.57 12.92
CA SER A 51 11.75 16.90 11.62
C SER A 51 12.59 15.63 11.77
N CYS A 52 12.24 14.59 11.01
CA CYS A 52 12.97 13.33 10.98
C CYS A 52 13.30 12.98 9.53
N SER A 53 14.58 12.79 9.24
CA SER A 53 15.09 12.38 7.92
C SER A 53 15.46 10.90 7.95
N LEU A 54 14.93 10.12 6.99
CA LEU A 54 15.09 8.67 6.92
C LEU A 54 15.44 8.25 5.50
N ASN A 55 16.33 7.26 5.37
CA ASN A 55 16.62 6.63 4.10
C ASN A 55 15.50 5.67 3.73
N VAL A 56 15.10 5.70 2.47
CA VAL A 56 13.97 4.91 1.98
C VAL A 56 14.27 4.23 0.65
N THR A 57 13.50 3.20 0.35
CA THR A 57 13.31 2.72 -1.01
C THR A 57 11.87 2.95 -1.46
N ILE A 58 11.74 3.37 -2.71
CA ILE A 58 10.48 3.86 -3.27
C ILE A 58 10.18 3.07 -4.55
N ARG A 59 8.92 2.75 -4.76
CA ARG A 59 8.38 2.29 -6.05
C ARG A 59 6.99 2.84 -6.28
N SER A 60 6.53 2.84 -7.51
CA SER A 60 5.12 3.15 -7.82
C SER A 60 4.18 2.15 -7.14
N HIS A 61 3.01 2.62 -6.74
CA HIS A 61 1.94 1.84 -6.12
C HIS A 61 0.68 1.88 -6.96
N GLY A 62 -0.11 0.80 -6.88
CA GLY A 62 -1.39 0.64 -7.55
C GLY A 62 -1.26 0.06 -8.96
N ASP A 63 -2.23 -0.78 -9.30
CA ASP A 63 -2.27 -1.49 -10.59
C ASP A 63 -3.14 -0.73 -11.62
N GLN A 64 -4.02 0.14 -11.16
CA GLN A 64 -4.89 0.96 -12.01
C GLN A 64 -4.21 2.25 -12.47
N THR A 65 -4.63 2.75 -13.63
CA THR A 65 -4.11 3.98 -14.25
C THR A 65 -4.34 5.23 -13.41
N ASN A 66 -5.44 5.29 -12.62
CA ASN A 66 -5.77 6.42 -11.76
C ASN A 66 -4.69 6.73 -10.70
N HIS A 67 -3.89 5.73 -10.29
CA HIS A 67 -2.74 5.94 -9.41
C HIS A 67 -1.62 6.78 -10.04
N ARG A 68 -1.63 6.93 -11.35
CA ARG A 68 -0.59 7.63 -12.14
C ARG A 68 -1.10 8.86 -12.87
N GLN A 69 -2.42 8.97 -13.08
CA GLN A 69 -3.02 10.10 -13.79
C GLN A 69 -2.86 11.41 -13.02
N GLY A 70 -2.82 12.51 -13.77
CA GLY A 70 -2.72 13.88 -13.25
C GLY A 70 -1.28 14.31 -12.94
N ARG A 71 -1.14 15.53 -12.46
CA ARG A 71 0.16 16.15 -12.13
C ARG A 71 0.80 15.50 -10.90
N GLY A 72 2.12 15.62 -10.78
CA GLY A 72 2.90 15.17 -9.64
C GLY A 72 3.37 13.72 -9.72
N LEU A 73 3.81 13.18 -8.59
CA LEU A 73 4.24 11.80 -8.49
C LEU A 73 3.04 10.84 -8.57
N PRO A 74 3.25 9.61 -9.06
CA PRO A 74 2.26 8.55 -8.91
C PRO A 74 2.04 8.23 -7.43
N SER A 75 1.04 7.40 -7.13
CA SER A 75 0.97 6.77 -5.81
C SER A 75 2.24 5.96 -5.55
N LEU A 76 2.74 5.99 -4.33
CA LEU A 76 4.04 5.45 -3.96
C LEU A 76 3.92 4.36 -2.90
N ASN A 77 4.77 3.35 -3.00
CA ASN A 77 5.06 2.42 -1.92
C ASN A 77 6.46 2.73 -1.39
N VAL A 78 6.55 3.09 -0.12
CA VAL A 78 7.76 3.56 0.54
C VAL A 78 8.14 2.58 1.65
N ARG A 79 9.41 2.20 1.70
CA ARG A 79 9.98 1.39 2.78
C ARG A 79 11.16 2.13 3.40
N ILE A 80 11.11 2.32 4.70
CA ILE A 80 12.19 2.91 5.51
C ILE A 80 13.28 1.85 5.68
N LEU A 81 14.54 2.28 5.59
CA LEU A 81 15.72 1.40 5.69
C LEU A 81 16.42 1.47 7.04
N ASP A 82 16.37 2.62 7.70
CA ASP A 82 17.22 2.97 8.85
C ASP A 82 16.43 3.58 10.02
N GLY A 83 15.28 3.04 10.32
CA GLY A 83 14.47 3.51 11.44
C GLY A 83 12.98 3.32 11.20
N HIS A 84 12.20 4.18 11.80
CA HIS A 84 10.75 4.16 11.67
C HIS A 84 10.14 5.54 11.94
N ILE A 85 8.91 5.76 11.52
CA ILE A 85 8.08 6.89 11.95
C ILE A 85 6.86 6.36 12.71
N PHE A 86 6.79 6.66 14.01
CA PHE A 86 5.75 6.12 14.91
C PHE A 86 5.63 4.58 14.90
N GLY A 87 6.76 3.86 14.76
CA GLY A 87 6.78 2.40 14.63
C GLY A 87 6.42 1.88 13.23
N ILE A 88 6.20 2.76 12.24
CA ILE A 88 5.89 2.39 10.86
C ILE A 88 7.19 2.32 10.05
N VAL A 89 7.41 1.21 9.36
CA VAL A 89 8.58 0.99 8.49
C VAL A 89 8.21 0.85 7.01
N ASP A 90 6.97 0.52 6.69
CA ASP A 90 6.48 0.33 5.31
C ASP A 90 5.09 0.99 5.19
N PHE A 91 4.93 1.87 4.23
CA PHE A 91 3.69 2.62 4.03
C PHE A 91 3.46 2.96 2.56
N ILE A 92 2.27 3.43 2.25
CA ILE A 92 1.92 3.95 0.94
C ILE A 92 1.54 5.43 1.04
N LEU A 93 1.87 6.16 -0.02
CA LEU A 93 1.39 7.51 -0.27
C LEU A 93 0.49 7.43 -1.49
N VAL A 94 -0.81 7.52 -1.31
CA VAL A 94 -1.76 7.36 -2.39
C VAL A 94 -2.43 8.68 -2.76
N LYS A 95 -2.72 8.84 -4.04
CA LYS A 95 -3.48 10.01 -4.51
C LYS A 95 -4.89 9.96 -3.90
N PRO A 96 -5.40 11.06 -3.31
CA PRO A 96 -6.69 11.06 -2.63
C PRO A 96 -7.85 10.59 -3.51
N SER A 97 -7.82 10.91 -4.81
CA SER A 97 -8.83 10.49 -5.78
C SER A 97 -8.95 8.97 -5.95
N THR A 98 -7.90 8.20 -5.63
CA THR A 98 -7.91 6.72 -5.71
C THR A 98 -8.57 6.06 -4.51
N ARG A 99 -8.90 6.83 -3.46
CA ARG A 99 -9.44 6.36 -2.19
C ARG A 99 -10.67 7.17 -1.74
N HIS A 100 -11.38 7.75 -2.69
CA HIS A 100 -12.53 8.61 -2.38
C HIS A 100 -12.20 9.70 -1.35
N TYR A 101 -11.01 10.29 -1.47
CA TYR A 101 -10.49 11.38 -0.62
C TYR A 101 -10.42 11.00 0.86
N ASP A 102 -11.07 11.74 1.72
CA ASP A 102 -10.98 11.55 3.18
C ASP A 102 -11.78 10.33 3.69
N ASN A 103 -12.55 9.65 2.83
CA ASN A 103 -13.34 8.47 3.22
C ASN A 103 -12.47 7.32 3.73
N GLU A 104 -11.28 7.10 3.13
CA GLU A 104 -10.33 6.10 3.60
C GLU A 104 -9.84 6.41 5.02
N ILE A 105 -9.56 7.68 5.31
CA ILE A 105 -9.11 8.13 6.63
C ILE A 105 -10.24 7.92 7.64
N PHE A 106 -11.46 8.34 7.30
CA PHE A 106 -12.62 8.16 8.16
C PHE A 106 -12.88 6.67 8.45
N ALA A 107 -12.88 5.83 7.42
CA ALA A 107 -13.13 4.40 7.57
C ALA A 107 -12.08 3.72 8.47
N THR A 108 -10.79 4.01 8.27
CA THR A 108 -9.73 3.39 9.07
C THR A 108 -9.74 3.85 10.52
N VAL A 109 -10.02 5.13 10.78
CA VAL A 109 -10.18 5.67 12.15
C VAL A 109 -11.39 5.05 12.83
N LEU A 110 -12.55 4.98 12.15
CA LEU A 110 -13.75 4.35 12.69
C LEU A 110 -13.49 2.87 13.04
N MET A 111 -12.82 2.12 12.17
CA MET A 111 -12.49 0.72 12.44
C MET A 111 -11.60 0.57 13.66
N GLN A 112 -10.63 1.46 13.87
CA GLN A 112 -9.78 1.45 15.06
C GLN A 112 -10.59 1.76 16.33
N GLU A 113 -11.46 2.76 16.29
CA GLU A 113 -12.30 3.14 17.44
C GLU A 113 -13.25 2.03 17.89
N ILE A 114 -13.76 1.22 16.97
CA ILE A 114 -14.60 0.06 17.30
C ILE A 114 -13.80 -1.23 17.56
N GLY A 115 -12.47 -1.13 17.68
CA GLY A 115 -11.58 -2.21 18.14
C GLY A 115 -11.04 -3.14 17.06
N PHE A 116 -11.23 -2.83 15.78
CA PHE A 116 -10.62 -3.61 14.70
C PHE A 116 -9.16 -3.20 14.45
N LEU A 117 -8.37 -4.14 13.94
CA LEU A 117 -7.04 -3.85 13.44
C LEU A 117 -7.16 -3.16 12.08
N ALA A 118 -6.94 -1.85 12.06
CA ALA A 118 -6.95 -1.07 10.84
C ALA A 118 -5.67 -0.23 10.71
N PRO A 119 -5.15 -0.03 9.49
CA PRO A 119 -3.92 0.73 9.27
C PRO A 119 -4.07 2.18 9.70
N ARG A 120 -3.01 2.77 10.25
CA ARG A 120 -2.96 4.20 10.55
C ARG A 120 -2.94 4.97 9.25
N THR A 121 -3.85 5.91 9.11
CA THR A 121 -4.09 6.67 7.90
C THR A 121 -4.16 8.15 8.22
N ALA A 122 -3.55 8.99 7.40
CA ALA A 122 -3.53 10.43 7.60
C ALA A 122 -3.44 11.18 6.27
N SER A 123 -3.94 12.41 6.24
CA SER A 123 -3.70 13.34 5.14
C SER A 123 -2.33 13.99 5.31
N VAL A 124 -1.51 14.00 4.25
CA VAL A 124 -0.18 14.60 4.24
C VAL A 124 0.00 15.51 3.03
N ASN A 125 0.78 16.58 3.20
CA ASN A 125 1.27 17.36 2.09
C ASN A 125 2.64 16.80 1.69
N LEU A 126 2.77 16.32 0.45
CA LEU A 126 4.02 15.80 -0.09
C LEU A 126 4.68 16.85 -0.96
N SER A 127 5.90 17.23 -0.60
CA SER A 127 6.77 18.09 -1.40
C SER A 127 7.81 17.24 -2.14
N PHE A 128 7.94 17.45 -3.45
CA PHE A 128 8.93 16.81 -4.30
C PHE A 128 9.49 17.84 -5.30
N GLY A 129 10.67 18.37 -5.04
CA GLY A 129 11.21 19.52 -5.75
C GLY A 129 10.30 20.74 -5.59
N SER A 130 9.81 21.30 -6.69
CA SER A 130 8.85 22.42 -6.72
C SER A 130 7.39 21.98 -6.69
N ILE A 131 7.12 20.68 -6.65
CA ILE A 131 5.76 20.12 -6.67
C ILE A 131 5.32 19.89 -5.23
N GLU A 132 4.18 20.50 -4.86
CA GLU A 132 3.49 20.21 -3.61
C GLU A 132 2.12 19.64 -3.92
N GLN A 133 1.79 18.52 -3.29
CA GLN A 133 0.53 17.84 -3.53
C GLN A 133 0.07 17.06 -2.30
N LYS A 134 -1.25 17.06 -2.08
CA LYS A 134 -1.88 16.27 -1.02
C LYS A 134 -1.87 14.79 -1.36
N TYR A 135 -1.49 13.96 -0.39
CA TYR A 135 -1.55 12.50 -0.43
C TYR A 135 -2.25 11.95 0.81
N ILE A 136 -2.69 10.72 0.71
CA ILE A 136 -3.08 9.93 1.87
C ILE A 136 -1.89 9.04 2.22
N PHE A 137 -1.37 9.22 3.43
CA PHE A 137 -0.42 8.31 4.05
C PHE A 137 -1.21 7.15 4.64
N GLN A 138 -0.81 5.91 4.34
CA GLN A 138 -1.42 4.73 4.92
C GLN A 138 -0.34 3.72 5.28
N GLU A 139 -0.33 3.30 6.53
CA GLU A 139 0.52 2.21 7.02
C GLU A 139 0.23 0.92 6.28
N LYS A 140 1.26 0.15 5.95
CA LYS A 140 1.07 -1.19 5.40
C LYS A 140 0.91 -2.22 6.50
N ILE A 141 0.01 -3.17 6.25
CA ILE A 141 -0.22 -4.29 7.14
C ILE A 141 0.92 -5.31 6.95
N VAL A 142 1.98 -5.13 7.74
CA VAL A 142 3.17 -5.96 7.79
C VAL A 142 3.40 -6.41 9.24
N LYS A 143 4.53 -7.07 9.52
CA LYS A 143 4.86 -7.57 10.85
C LYS A 143 4.80 -6.46 11.92
N GLU A 144 5.42 -5.31 11.64
CA GLU A 144 5.51 -4.17 12.55
C GLU A 144 4.13 -3.57 12.87
N PHE A 145 3.19 -3.64 11.92
CA PHE A 145 1.79 -3.28 12.17
C PHE A 145 1.19 -4.16 13.29
N LEU A 146 1.38 -5.47 13.24
CA LEU A 146 0.88 -6.37 14.27
C LEU A 146 1.55 -6.09 15.63
N GLU A 147 2.86 -5.85 15.63
CA GLU A 147 3.63 -5.51 16.84
C GLU A 147 3.14 -4.20 17.48
N ASN A 148 2.84 -3.18 16.67
CA ASN A 148 2.27 -1.91 17.14
C ASN A 148 0.90 -2.08 17.84
N PHE A 149 0.16 -3.12 17.49
CA PHE A 149 -1.11 -3.49 18.15
C PHE A 149 -0.93 -4.58 19.23
N ASN A 150 0.30 -4.84 19.69
CA ASN A 150 0.61 -5.88 20.67
C ASN A 150 0.14 -7.28 20.23
N LYS A 151 0.15 -7.56 18.94
CA LYS A 151 -0.17 -8.86 18.36
C LYS A 151 1.09 -9.59 17.94
N ARG A 152 1.09 -10.93 18.12
CA ARG A 152 2.17 -11.78 17.62
C ARG A 152 2.17 -11.79 16.11
N GLU A 153 3.35 -11.95 15.51
CA GLU A 153 3.48 -12.19 14.09
C GLU A 153 2.71 -13.45 13.68
N GLY A 154 1.90 -13.33 12.65
CA GLY A 154 1.06 -14.41 12.13
C GLY A 154 0.80 -14.28 10.65
N ALA A 155 0.04 -15.21 10.07
CA ALA A 155 -0.43 -15.11 8.71
C ALA A 155 -1.40 -13.92 8.58
N ILE A 156 -1.22 -13.12 7.53
CA ILE A 156 -2.07 -11.97 7.20
C ILE A 156 -2.76 -12.26 5.89
N PHE A 157 -4.08 -12.11 5.87
CA PHE A 157 -4.91 -12.38 4.71
C PHE A 157 -5.61 -11.10 4.25
N GLU A 158 -5.84 -11.02 2.94
CA GLU A 158 -6.68 -9.99 2.30
C GLU A 158 -7.59 -10.64 1.26
N GLY A 159 -8.64 -9.94 0.83
CA GLY A 159 -9.47 -10.39 -0.29
C GLY A 159 -8.66 -10.47 -1.59
N ASP A 160 -8.90 -11.50 -2.39
CA ASP A 160 -8.23 -11.66 -3.68
C ASP A 160 -9.08 -11.11 -4.83
N GLU A 161 -8.83 -9.87 -5.20
CA GLU A 161 -9.55 -9.17 -6.27
C GLU A 161 -9.00 -9.42 -7.68
N ARG A 162 -7.94 -10.21 -7.84
CA ARG A 162 -7.25 -10.38 -9.14
C ARG A 162 -8.17 -10.86 -10.25
N TYR A 163 -9.01 -11.83 -9.95
CA TYR A 163 -9.96 -12.40 -10.92
C TYR A 163 -11.13 -11.47 -11.22
N MET A 164 -11.56 -10.66 -10.27
CA MET A 164 -12.61 -9.67 -10.44
C MET A 164 -12.26 -8.65 -11.52
N TRP A 165 -11.05 -8.09 -11.43
CA TRP A 165 -10.58 -7.10 -12.40
C TRP A 165 -10.42 -7.68 -13.80
N SER A 166 -9.84 -8.88 -13.92
CA SER A 166 -9.71 -9.58 -15.21
C SER A 166 -11.07 -9.89 -15.84
N TYR A 167 -12.05 -10.26 -15.03
CA TYR A 167 -13.40 -10.53 -15.51
C TYR A 167 -14.09 -9.26 -16.02
N TRP A 168 -13.96 -8.16 -15.30
CA TRP A 168 -14.53 -6.88 -15.72
C TRP A 168 -13.92 -6.38 -17.04
N GLU A 169 -12.63 -6.52 -17.22
CA GLU A 169 -11.96 -6.17 -18.46
C GLU A 169 -12.46 -6.96 -19.67
N GLN A 170 -12.59 -8.27 -19.50
CA GLN A 170 -12.95 -9.15 -20.60
C GLN A 170 -14.43 -9.02 -21.01
N ASN A 171 -15.30 -8.71 -20.08
CA ASN A 171 -16.74 -8.80 -20.31
C ASN A 171 -17.46 -7.46 -20.31
N ASN A 172 -16.80 -6.35 -19.97
CA ASN A 172 -17.43 -5.03 -19.84
C ASN A 172 -18.74 -5.05 -19.02
N LYS A 173 -18.88 -6.03 -18.11
CA LYS A 173 -20.09 -6.31 -17.34
C LYS A 173 -19.78 -6.39 -15.86
N TYR A 174 -20.48 -5.59 -15.09
CA TYR A 174 -20.54 -5.69 -13.63
C TYR A 174 -21.45 -6.88 -13.26
N GLY A 175 -20.98 -8.10 -13.38
CA GLY A 175 -21.79 -9.28 -13.14
C GLY A 175 -21.57 -9.88 -11.76
N ASN A 176 -22.60 -10.56 -11.24
CA ASN A 176 -22.57 -11.29 -9.96
C ASN A 176 -21.47 -12.36 -9.87
N ALA A 177 -20.91 -12.81 -11.00
CA ALA A 177 -19.81 -13.77 -11.04
C ALA A 177 -18.51 -13.22 -10.42
N ALA A 178 -18.30 -11.89 -10.46
CA ALA A 178 -17.15 -11.27 -9.83
C ALA A 178 -17.14 -11.43 -8.29
N ILE A 179 -18.32 -11.50 -7.69
CA ILE A 179 -18.49 -11.65 -6.23
C ILE A 179 -18.15 -13.06 -5.77
N LYS A 180 -18.39 -14.07 -6.60
CA LYS A 180 -18.19 -15.49 -6.25
C LYS A 180 -16.72 -15.91 -6.12
N ASN A 181 -15.78 -15.11 -6.60
CA ASN A 181 -14.35 -15.43 -6.64
C ASN A 181 -13.48 -14.57 -5.71
N GLN A 182 -14.09 -13.86 -4.77
CA GLN A 182 -13.35 -13.11 -3.74
C GLN A 182 -12.85 -14.07 -2.66
N LEU A 183 -11.90 -14.90 -3.02
CA LEU A 183 -11.21 -15.74 -2.07
C LEU A 183 -10.16 -14.90 -1.34
N ALA A 184 -9.92 -15.24 -0.07
CA ALA A 184 -8.81 -14.66 0.67
C ALA A 184 -7.48 -15.17 0.14
N LYS A 185 -6.47 -14.30 0.10
CA LYS A 185 -5.07 -14.68 -0.19
C LYS A 185 -4.16 -14.20 0.92
N GLN A 186 -3.07 -14.92 1.15
CA GLN A 186 -2.05 -14.50 2.12
C GLN A 186 -1.15 -13.41 1.53
N THR A 187 -0.97 -12.31 2.27
CA THR A 187 -0.13 -11.17 1.86
C THR A 187 1.32 -11.30 2.30
N ASN A 188 1.56 -11.95 3.45
CA ASN A 188 2.88 -12.16 4.03
C ASN A 188 3.36 -13.62 3.90
N SER A 189 3.32 -14.17 2.70
CA SER A 189 3.70 -15.57 2.42
C SER A 189 5.08 -15.98 2.95
N LYS A 190 6.01 -15.04 3.10
CA LYS A 190 7.31 -15.28 3.73
C LYS A 190 7.21 -15.79 5.17
N TRP A 191 6.14 -15.44 5.89
CA TRP A 191 5.90 -15.98 7.23
C TRP A 191 5.63 -17.48 7.20
N SER A 192 4.83 -17.96 6.26
CA SER A 192 4.45 -19.38 6.14
C SER A 192 5.62 -20.28 5.80
N VAL A 193 6.64 -19.79 5.08
CA VAL A 193 7.80 -20.59 4.71
C VAL A 193 8.89 -20.66 5.79
N LYS A 194 8.71 -20.00 6.94
CA LYS A 194 9.66 -20.05 8.05
C LYS A 194 9.74 -21.45 8.70
N SER A 195 8.63 -22.19 8.72
CA SER A 195 8.58 -23.57 9.22
C SER A 195 7.32 -24.30 8.72
N ASN A 196 7.34 -25.64 8.79
CA ASN A 196 6.17 -26.47 8.47
C ASN A 196 4.95 -26.12 9.35
N ASN A 197 5.15 -25.83 10.63
CA ASN A 197 4.06 -25.43 11.52
C ASN A 197 3.41 -24.10 11.08
N HIS A 198 4.21 -23.11 10.66
CA HIS A 198 3.68 -21.86 10.12
C HIS A 198 2.86 -22.09 8.84
N LEU A 199 3.32 -22.97 7.96
CA LEU A 199 2.61 -23.33 6.74
C LEU A 199 1.25 -24.00 7.04
N ILE A 200 1.24 -24.96 7.97
CA ILE A 200 0.01 -25.65 8.41
C ILE A 200 -0.99 -24.66 9.00
N ILE A 201 -0.54 -23.78 9.90
CA ILE A 201 -1.39 -22.75 10.52
C ILE A 201 -1.97 -21.81 9.46
N ALA A 202 -1.15 -21.33 8.52
CA ALA A 202 -1.60 -20.44 7.46
C ALA A 202 -2.62 -21.10 6.54
N ASN A 203 -2.37 -22.35 6.12
CA ASN A 203 -3.30 -23.08 5.25
C ASN A 203 -4.63 -23.36 5.95
N LYS A 204 -4.60 -23.77 7.22
CA LYS A 204 -5.83 -23.98 8.01
C LYS A 204 -6.65 -22.69 8.14
N ALA A 205 -5.99 -21.57 8.44
CA ALA A 205 -6.65 -20.28 8.55
C ALA A 205 -7.22 -19.82 7.20
N LEU A 206 -6.49 -19.99 6.10
CA LEU A 206 -6.96 -19.65 4.75
C LEU A 206 -8.18 -20.51 4.35
N THR A 207 -8.14 -21.81 4.64
CA THR A 207 -9.26 -22.71 4.37
C THR A 207 -10.50 -22.29 5.15
N ASN A 208 -10.35 -21.99 6.45
CA ASN A 208 -11.48 -21.54 7.27
C ASN A 208 -12.07 -20.22 6.78
N LEU A 209 -11.23 -19.25 6.38
CA LEU A 209 -11.71 -17.99 5.79
C LEU A 209 -12.50 -18.24 4.51
N ASN A 210 -11.98 -19.08 3.61
CA ASN A 210 -12.66 -19.38 2.35
C ASN A 210 -14.00 -20.11 2.54
N ILE A 211 -14.12 -20.95 3.57
CA ILE A 211 -15.40 -21.61 3.92
C ILE A 211 -16.44 -20.59 4.41
N ILE A 212 -16.03 -19.56 5.12
CA ILE A 212 -16.95 -18.50 5.61
C ILE A 212 -17.50 -17.66 4.43
N TYR A 213 -16.76 -17.55 3.33
CA TYR A 213 -17.17 -16.81 2.13
C TYR A 213 -18.00 -17.62 1.14
N LEU A 214 -18.14 -18.92 1.33
CA LEU A 214 -18.98 -19.82 0.51
C LEU A 214 -20.39 -19.94 1.07
#